data_0a96ef4d7a18adcf7dce5e3d8a6d1671
#
_entry.id   0a96ef4d7a18adcf7dce5e3d8a6d1671
#
_cell.length_a   1.000
_cell.length_b   1.000
_cell.length_c   1.000
_cell.angle_alpha   90.00
_cell.angle_beta   90.00
_cell.angle_gamma   90.00
#
_symmetry.space_group_name_H-M   'P 1'
#
loop_
_entity.id
_entity.type
_entity.pdbx_description
1 polymer ?
#
loop_
_entity_poly.entity_id
_entity_poly.type
_entity_poly.pdbx_seq_one_letter_code
_entity_poly.pdbx_strand_id
1 'polypeptide(L)'
;MKVAVFSAKRYDRELLAAANAEAGHELHFFDDLLEPSTVVLAAECGAVCVFVNDILDAQVLAALAAGGTGLVAMRCTGFNNVDLKAAATHGVKVVRVTDYSPYSVAEHAVALILALRRKIHRAYNRTRDGNFELDGLLGADLHGCTVGVIGTGKIGRVFARIMSGFGCELIGYDKFPSPEFERLNGRYVPLRELAALSDIVSLHCPLTRDTHYLVDANALSLAKPGAMLINTSRGGLVDTEAAIAALKSGQLGALGIDVYEQETDLFFQDRSSSIIPDDVIQRLVSFPNVIVTGHQAFFTREAIGTICATTVASISDYAAGRPLAHEVHAGG
;
A
#
# COMPACT_ATOMS: atom_id res chain seq x y z
N MET A 1 16.10 -24.26 9.67
CA MET A 1 16.75 -22.97 10.06
C MET A 1 15.88 -22.29 11.10
N LYS A 2 16.47 -21.66 12.14
CA LYS A 2 15.74 -20.78 13.07
C LYS A 2 15.50 -19.43 12.40
N VAL A 3 14.27 -18.89 12.53
CA VAL A 3 13.82 -17.63 11.95
C VAL A 3 13.07 -16.82 13.00
N ALA A 4 13.52 -15.60 13.28
CA ALA A 4 12.81 -14.66 14.14
C ALA A 4 11.81 -13.85 13.29
N VAL A 5 10.54 -13.90 13.63
CA VAL A 5 9.46 -13.21 12.92
C VAL A 5 8.97 -12.06 13.77
N PHE A 6 9.33 -10.83 13.41
CA PHE A 6 8.97 -9.60 14.12
C PHE A 6 7.67 -9.00 13.62
N SER A 7 7.07 -8.10 14.41
CA SER A 7 5.79 -7.45 14.09
C SER A 7 4.68 -8.44 13.74
N ALA A 8 4.72 -9.64 14.33
CA ALA A 8 3.85 -10.75 13.97
C ALA A 8 2.45 -10.56 14.56
N LYS A 9 1.45 -10.47 13.70
CA LYS A 9 0.04 -10.43 14.09
C LYS A 9 -0.54 -11.86 14.09
N ARG A 10 -1.75 -12.02 14.58
CA ARG A 10 -2.41 -13.33 14.64
C ARG A 10 -2.48 -14.02 13.27
N TYR A 11 -2.84 -13.28 12.23
CA TYR A 11 -2.92 -13.81 10.88
C TYR A 11 -1.56 -14.22 10.30
N ASP A 12 -0.46 -13.51 10.65
CA ASP A 12 0.90 -13.89 10.27
C ASP A 12 1.28 -15.24 10.86
N ARG A 13 0.99 -15.45 12.15
CA ARG A 13 1.28 -16.72 12.85
C ARG A 13 0.57 -17.90 12.18
N GLU A 14 -0.72 -17.75 11.89
CA GLU A 14 -1.53 -18.79 11.26
C GLU A 14 -1.05 -19.10 9.82
N LEU A 15 -0.86 -18.06 8.99
CA LEU A 15 -0.57 -18.23 7.55
C LEU A 15 0.90 -18.56 7.26
N LEU A 16 1.86 -17.96 8.02
CA LEU A 16 3.27 -18.35 7.90
C LEU A 16 3.50 -19.78 8.40
N ALA A 17 2.87 -20.19 9.51
CA ALA A 17 2.96 -21.56 9.99
C ALA A 17 2.41 -22.56 8.94
N ALA A 18 1.28 -22.24 8.31
CA ALA A 18 0.72 -23.06 7.24
C ALA A 18 1.66 -23.15 6.02
N ALA A 19 2.21 -22.01 5.56
CA ALA A 19 3.16 -22.00 4.45
C ALA A 19 4.47 -22.71 4.78
N ASN A 20 4.89 -22.75 6.04
CA ASN A 20 6.11 -23.36 6.53
C ASN A 20 5.97 -24.89 6.79
N ALA A 21 4.79 -25.46 6.72
CA ALA A 21 4.52 -26.84 7.13
C ALA A 21 5.43 -27.86 6.43
N GLU A 22 5.71 -27.67 5.14
CA GLU A 22 6.59 -28.54 4.36
C GLU A 22 8.07 -28.13 4.45
N ALA A 23 8.35 -26.83 4.63
CA ALA A 23 9.71 -26.32 4.71
C ALA A 23 10.40 -26.63 6.06
N GLY A 24 9.62 -26.74 7.13
CA GLY A 24 10.09 -27.19 8.45
C GLY A 24 11.08 -26.22 9.13
N HIS A 25 11.01 -24.92 8.85
CA HIS A 25 11.79 -23.92 9.59
C HIS A 25 11.24 -23.75 11.00
N GLU A 26 12.11 -23.42 11.96
CA GLU A 26 11.72 -23.11 13.34
C GLU A 26 11.38 -21.61 13.41
N LEU A 27 10.07 -21.27 13.44
CA LEU A 27 9.59 -19.89 13.45
C LEU A 27 9.36 -19.41 14.88
N HIS A 28 10.07 -18.38 15.30
CA HIS A 28 9.90 -17.67 16.58
C HIS A 28 9.18 -16.35 16.33
N PHE A 29 7.95 -16.24 16.82
CA PHE A 29 7.10 -15.07 16.55
C PHE A 29 7.14 -14.07 17.70
N PHE A 30 7.41 -12.80 17.38
CA PHE A 30 7.42 -11.66 18.28
C PHE A 30 6.39 -10.63 17.83
N ASP A 31 5.58 -10.13 18.76
CA ASP A 31 4.64 -9.03 18.50
C ASP A 31 5.38 -7.68 18.39
N ASP A 32 6.58 -7.63 18.98
CA ASP A 32 7.46 -6.48 18.99
C ASP A 32 7.96 -6.13 17.59
N LEU A 33 8.20 -4.83 17.37
CA LEU A 33 8.94 -4.34 16.21
C LEU A 33 10.40 -4.78 16.31
N LEU A 34 11.05 -5.03 15.17
CA LEU A 34 12.50 -5.11 15.12
C LEU A 34 13.07 -3.69 15.18
N GLU A 35 13.81 -3.41 16.24
CA GLU A 35 14.46 -2.12 16.51
C GLU A 35 15.71 -2.34 17.38
N PRO A 36 16.54 -1.31 17.66
CA PRO A 36 17.76 -1.48 18.46
C PRO A 36 17.55 -2.11 19.83
N SER A 37 16.39 -1.92 20.47
CA SER A 37 16.06 -2.49 21.78
C SER A 37 15.63 -3.96 21.74
N THR A 38 15.07 -4.43 20.62
CA THR A 38 14.51 -5.77 20.43
C THR A 38 15.34 -6.69 19.58
N VAL A 39 16.38 -6.20 18.90
CA VAL A 39 17.25 -6.99 18.01
C VAL A 39 17.88 -8.21 18.69
N VAL A 40 18.07 -8.15 20.02
CA VAL A 40 18.56 -9.28 20.84
C VAL A 40 17.67 -10.52 20.73
N LEU A 41 16.38 -10.37 20.45
CA LEU A 41 15.43 -11.48 20.26
C LEU A 41 15.73 -12.32 19.01
N ALA A 42 16.52 -11.80 18.08
CA ALA A 42 16.98 -12.52 16.89
C ALA A 42 18.26 -13.33 17.12
N ALA A 43 18.79 -13.35 18.34
CA ALA A 43 20.03 -14.06 18.66
C ALA A 43 19.93 -15.55 18.22
N GLU A 44 20.98 -16.05 17.59
CA GLU A 44 21.07 -17.42 17.04
C GLU A 44 20.08 -17.76 15.90
N CYS A 45 19.34 -16.77 15.39
CA CYS A 45 18.48 -16.95 14.22
C CYS A 45 19.26 -16.68 12.94
N GLY A 46 19.28 -17.63 12.02
CA GLY A 46 19.95 -17.46 10.71
C GLY A 46 19.24 -16.52 9.77
N ALA A 47 17.95 -16.26 10.01
CA ALA A 47 17.14 -15.28 9.28
C ALA A 47 16.20 -14.52 10.21
N VAL A 48 15.84 -13.29 9.79
CA VAL A 48 14.72 -12.52 10.36
C VAL A 48 13.66 -12.31 9.29
N CYS A 49 12.39 -12.45 9.69
CA CYS A 49 11.24 -12.13 8.84
C CYS A 49 10.58 -10.85 9.39
N VAL A 50 10.50 -9.82 8.55
CA VAL A 50 10.16 -8.45 8.96
C VAL A 50 9.03 -7.84 8.11
N PHE A 51 8.43 -6.77 8.61
CA PHE A 51 7.38 -6.02 7.93
C PHE A 51 7.83 -4.56 7.66
N VAL A 52 6.98 -3.76 7.04
CA VAL A 52 7.30 -2.39 6.60
C VAL A 52 7.64 -1.41 7.75
N ASN A 53 7.19 -1.71 8.97
CA ASN A 53 7.38 -0.86 10.15
C ASN A 53 8.63 -1.22 10.97
N ASP A 54 9.26 -2.36 10.67
CA ASP A 54 10.48 -2.78 11.35
C ASP A 54 11.65 -1.87 10.95
N ILE A 55 12.55 -1.57 11.89
CA ILE A 55 13.71 -0.70 11.67
C ILE A 55 14.91 -1.56 11.28
N LEU A 56 15.44 -1.34 10.09
CA LEU A 56 16.59 -2.05 9.54
C LEU A 56 17.70 -1.04 9.16
N ASP A 57 18.03 -0.19 10.12
CA ASP A 57 19.12 0.76 9.99
C ASP A 57 20.50 0.08 10.16
N ALA A 58 21.56 0.86 10.02
CA ALA A 58 22.94 0.34 10.12
C ALA A 58 23.22 -0.30 11.49
N GLN A 59 22.64 0.22 12.58
CA GLN A 59 22.86 -0.32 13.93
C GLN A 59 22.19 -1.69 14.09
N VAL A 60 20.94 -1.81 13.67
CA VAL A 60 20.19 -3.08 13.74
C VAL A 60 20.83 -4.14 12.85
N LEU A 61 21.20 -3.78 11.60
CA LEU A 61 21.84 -4.71 10.67
C LEU A 61 23.20 -5.20 11.17
N ALA A 62 24.03 -4.32 11.79
CA ALA A 62 25.27 -4.73 12.42
C ALA A 62 25.03 -5.71 13.57
N ALA A 63 24.04 -5.46 14.42
CA ALA A 63 23.69 -6.33 15.54
C ALA A 63 23.15 -7.70 15.06
N LEU A 64 22.31 -7.72 14.03
CA LEU A 64 21.82 -8.94 13.40
C LEU A 64 22.96 -9.81 12.86
N ALA A 65 23.87 -9.20 12.10
CA ALA A 65 25.05 -9.90 11.57
C ALA A 65 25.93 -10.47 12.67
N ALA A 66 26.19 -9.69 13.74
CA ALA A 66 26.96 -10.14 14.91
C ALA A 66 26.27 -11.29 15.63
N GLY A 67 24.93 -11.35 15.63
CA GLY A 67 24.10 -12.43 16.18
C GLY A 67 23.99 -13.66 15.29
N GLY A 68 24.61 -13.67 14.09
CA GLY A 68 24.59 -14.81 13.15
C GLY A 68 23.47 -14.76 12.11
N THR A 69 22.69 -13.67 12.03
CA THR A 69 21.66 -13.49 11.01
C THR A 69 22.29 -13.10 9.67
N GLY A 70 22.07 -13.90 8.64
CA GLY A 70 22.56 -13.63 7.30
C GLY A 70 21.48 -13.31 6.27
N LEU A 71 20.18 -13.40 6.66
CA LEU A 71 19.06 -13.08 5.78
C LEU A 71 18.02 -12.21 6.48
N VAL A 72 17.61 -11.14 5.81
CA VAL A 72 16.38 -10.38 6.09
C VAL A 72 15.34 -10.76 5.04
N ALA A 73 14.27 -11.43 5.43
CA ALA A 73 13.15 -11.77 4.58
C ALA A 73 11.97 -10.81 4.85
N MET A 74 11.76 -9.88 3.93
CA MET A 74 10.66 -8.93 4.03
C MET A 74 9.37 -9.54 3.51
N ARG A 75 8.33 -9.65 4.35
CA ARG A 75 6.99 -10.09 3.96
C ARG A 75 6.15 -8.93 3.38
N CYS A 76 6.79 -8.10 2.54
CA CYS A 76 6.21 -6.94 1.87
C CYS A 76 6.98 -6.61 0.61
N THR A 77 6.45 -5.71 -0.22
CA THR A 77 7.11 -5.24 -1.43
C THR A 77 8.02 -4.03 -1.18
N GLY A 78 7.59 -3.11 -0.32
CA GLY A 78 8.36 -1.91 0.04
C GLY A 78 9.57 -2.28 0.90
N PHE A 79 10.69 -1.58 0.70
CA PHE A 79 11.94 -1.80 1.44
C PHE A 79 12.62 -0.49 1.85
N ASN A 80 11.86 0.60 1.94
CA ASN A 80 12.39 1.93 2.29
C ASN A 80 12.92 1.99 3.73
N ASN A 81 12.50 1.06 4.58
CA ASN A 81 12.93 0.88 5.97
C ASN A 81 14.24 0.10 6.12
N VAL A 82 14.92 -0.26 5.01
CA VAL A 82 16.17 -1.04 5.03
C VAL A 82 17.34 -0.20 4.53
N ASP A 83 18.40 -0.09 5.34
CA ASP A 83 19.70 0.40 4.87
C ASP A 83 20.44 -0.69 4.09
N LEU A 84 20.20 -0.73 2.77
CA LEU A 84 20.82 -1.73 1.88
C LEU A 84 22.34 -1.62 1.80
N LYS A 85 22.93 -0.44 2.06
CA LYS A 85 24.39 -0.28 2.09
C LYS A 85 24.98 -0.93 3.32
N ALA A 86 24.35 -0.72 4.47
CA ALA A 86 24.74 -1.37 5.71
C ALA A 86 24.53 -2.90 5.62
N ALA A 87 23.40 -3.37 5.05
CA ALA A 87 23.18 -4.79 4.81
C ALA A 87 24.31 -5.43 3.99
N ALA A 88 24.68 -4.81 2.87
CA ALA A 88 25.79 -5.28 2.03
C ALA A 88 27.14 -5.26 2.78
N THR A 89 27.42 -4.21 3.59
CA THR A 89 28.65 -4.09 4.38
C THR A 89 28.80 -5.21 5.40
N HIS A 90 27.68 -5.64 6.00
CA HIS A 90 27.68 -6.71 7.01
C HIS A 90 27.41 -8.10 6.42
N GLY A 91 27.29 -8.24 5.09
CA GLY A 91 27.03 -9.52 4.41
C GLY A 91 25.63 -10.08 4.66
N VAL A 92 24.68 -9.23 5.09
CA VAL A 92 23.28 -9.61 5.29
C VAL A 92 22.54 -9.47 3.97
N LYS A 93 21.98 -10.57 3.47
CA LYS A 93 21.12 -10.57 2.27
C LYS A 93 19.72 -10.08 2.60
N VAL A 94 19.11 -9.35 1.68
CA VAL A 94 17.75 -8.84 1.82
C VAL A 94 16.90 -9.37 0.69
N VAL A 95 15.80 -10.04 1.01
CA VAL A 95 14.79 -10.49 0.03
C VAL A 95 13.44 -9.87 0.35
N ARG A 96 12.61 -9.69 -0.68
CA ARG A 96 11.27 -9.12 -0.53
C ARG A 96 10.24 -9.90 -1.34
N VAL A 97 8.97 -9.63 -1.14
CA VAL A 97 7.91 -10.10 -2.02
C VAL A 97 7.69 -9.09 -3.13
N THR A 98 7.98 -9.46 -4.37
CA THR A 98 7.85 -8.56 -5.53
C THR A 98 6.46 -8.59 -6.15
N ASP A 99 5.72 -9.68 -5.95
CA ASP A 99 4.45 -9.94 -6.63
C ASP A 99 3.52 -10.74 -5.71
N TYR A 100 2.36 -10.19 -5.45
CA TYR A 100 1.27 -10.87 -4.76
C TYR A 100 -0.01 -10.67 -5.57
N SER A 101 -1.20 -10.55 -5.02
CA SER A 101 -2.41 -10.35 -5.80
C SER A 101 -2.56 -8.90 -6.30
N PRO A 102 -2.43 -8.61 -7.60
CA PRO A 102 -2.75 -7.28 -8.13
C PRO A 102 -4.25 -6.98 -8.05
N TYR A 103 -5.08 -8.00 -7.90
CA TYR A 103 -6.53 -7.88 -7.72
C TYR A 103 -6.89 -7.25 -6.38
N SER A 104 -6.22 -7.63 -5.29
CA SER A 104 -6.49 -7.11 -3.95
C SER A 104 -6.46 -5.58 -3.92
N VAL A 105 -5.39 -4.98 -4.42
CA VAL A 105 -5.22 -3.52 -4.42
C VAL A 105 -6.17 -2.84 -5.40
N ALA A 106 -6.36 -3.42 -6.58
CA ALA A 106 -7.27 -2.87 -7.59
C ALA A 106 -8.73 -2.89 -7.11
N GLU A 107 -9.19 -4.00 -6.53
CA GLU A 107 -10.53 -4.15 -5.97
C GLU A 107 -10.75 -3.23 -4.77
N HIS A 108 -9.75 -3.04 -3.92
CA HIS A 108 -9.83 -2.08 -2.82
C HIS A 108 -9.99 -0.64 -3.30
N ALA A 109 -9.25 -0.23 -4.36
CA ALA A 109 -9.44 1.08 -4.99
C ALA A 109 -10.87 1.25 -5.53
N VAL A 110 -11.42 0.22 -6.17
CA VAL A 110 -12.82 0.23 -6.65
C VAL A 110 -13.81 0.28 -5.49
N ALA A 111 -13.55 -0.44 -4.39
CA ALA A 111 -14.39 -0.40 -3.20
C ALA A 111 -14.43 1.00 -2.58
N LEU A 112 -13.30 1.70 -2.48
CA LEU A 112 -13.24 3.10 -2.04
C LEU A 112 -14.06 4.02 -2.96
N ILE A 113 -13.93 3.86 -4.29
CA ILE A 113 -14.71 4.61 -5.28
C ILE A 113 -16.20 4.41 -5.05
N LEU A 114 -16.66 3.16 -4.97
CA LEU A 114 -18.07 2.82 -4.77
C LEU A 114 -18.59 3.33 -3.43
N ALA A 115 -17.81 3.18 -2.35
CA ALA A 115 -18.17 3.65 -1.02
C ALA A 115 -18.35 5.18 -0.99
N LEU A 116 -17.46 5.93 -1.61
CA LEU A 116 -17.54 7.38 -1.71
C LEU A 116 -18.66 7.82 -2.66
N ARG A 117 -18.74 7.23 -3.85
CA ARG A 117 -19.71 7.59 -4.88
C ARG A 117 -21.17 7.37 -4.44
N ARG A 118 -21.41 6.28 -3.71
CA ARG A 118 -22.73 5.90 -3.20
C ARG A 118 -22.92 6.26 -1.73
N LYS A 119 -21.91 6.91 -1.08
CA LYS A 119 -21.91 7.34 0.33
C LYS A 119 -22.25 6.20 1.31
N ILE A 120 -21.79 4.98 1.01
CA ILE A 120 -22.15 3.75 1.74
C ILE A 120 -21.68 3.85 3.20
N HIS A 121 -20.48 4.38 3.46
CA HIS A 121 -19.93 4.60 4.80
C HIS A 121 -20.82 5.51 5.66
N ARG A 122 -21.42 6.54 5.07
CA ARG A 122 -22.34 7.45 5.76
C ARG A 122 -23.71 6.81 5.99
N ALA A 123 -24.24 6.14 4.97
CA ALA A 123 -25.51 5.42 5.08
C ALA A 123 -25.43 4.33 6.15
N TYR A 124 -24.34 3.55 6.18
CA TYR A 124 -24.11 2.52 7.20
C TYR A 124 -24.14 3.07 8.62
N ASN A 125 -23.42 4.15 8.92
CA ASN A 125 -23.43 4.76 10.24
C ASN A 125 -24.82 5.30 10.62
N ARG A 126 -25.47 6.01 9.68
CA ARG A 126 -26.78 6.61 9.90
C ARG A 126 -27.87 5.59 10.18
N THR A 127 -27.92 4.48 9.44
CA THR A 127 -28.93 3.43 9.67
C THR A 127 -28.72 2.69 11.01
N ARG A 128 -27.49 2.59 11.50
CA ARG A 128 -27.23 2.05 12.84
C ARG A 128 -27.81 2.90 13.96
N ASP A 129 -27.89 4.22 13.74
CA ASP A 129 -28.49 5.18 14.66
C ASP A 129 -30.01 5.31 14.44
N GLY A 130 -30.63 4.44 13.62
CA GLY A 130 -32.06 4.44 13.32
C GLY A 130 -32.54 5.52 12.34
N ASN A 131 -31.60 6.24 11.70
CA ASN A 131 -31.95 7.26 10.71
C ASN A 131 -31.89 6.67 9.28
N PHE A 132 -33.05 6.52 8.65
CA PHE A 132 -33.25 5.96 7.31
C PHE A 132 -33.54 7.05 6.23
N GLU A 133 -33.41 8.31 6.55
CA GLU A 133 -33.59 9.41 5.59
C GLU A 133 -32.56 9.38 4.48
N LEU A 134 -32.98 9.69 3.26
CA LEU A 134 -32.13 9.74 2.07
C LEU A 134 -31.42 11.08 1.87
N ASP A 135 -31.87 12.12 2.56
CA ASP A 135 -31.31 13.47 2.40
C ASP A 135 -29.81 13.51 2.69
N GLY A 136 -29.07 14.13 1.78
CA GLY A 136 -27.59 14.18 1.82
C GLY A 136 -26.89 12.86 1.42
N LEU A 137 -27.63 11.79 1.05
CA LEU A 137 -27.05 10.51 0.55
C LEU A 137 -27.13 10.36 -0.97
N LEU A 138 -27.61 11.38 -1.71
CA LEU A 138 -27.63 11.34 -3.17
C LEU A 138 -26.22 11.07 -3.71
N GLY A 139 -26.07 9.97 -4.43
CA GLY A 139 -24.84 9.54 -5.11
C GLY A 139 -24.91 9.80 -6.61
N ALA A 140 -23.95 9.25 -7.35
CA ALA A 140 -23.90 9.29 -8.80
C ALA A 140 -23.46 7.93 -9.37
N ASP A 141 -23.80 7.66 -10.63
CA ASP A 141 -23.40 6.43 -11.32
C ASP A 141 -21.92 6.49 -11.77
N LEU A 142 -21.29 5.34 -11.93
CA LEU A 142 -19.98 5.21 -12.54
C LEU A 142 -20.05 5.13 -14.07
N HIS A 143 -21.15 4.61 -14.61
CA HIS A 143 -21.35 4.48 -16.05
C HIS A 143 -21.18 5.84 -16.75
N GLY A 144 -20.36 5.87 -17.79
CA GLY A 144 -20.07 7.09 -18.56
C GLY A 144 -19.08 8.05 -17.89
N CYS A 145 -18.56 7.77 -16.67
CA CYS A 145 -17.50 8.57 -16.08
C CYS A 145 -16.17 8.35 -16.78
N THR A 146 -15.38 9.41 -16.88
CA THR A 146 -13.97 9.32 -17.30
C THR A 146 -13.08 9.01 -16.11
N VAL A 147 -12.35 7.90 -16.18
CA VAL A 147 -11.42 7.43 -15.14
C VAL A 147 -9.99 7.59 -15.61
N GLY A 148 -9.23 8.42 -14.90
CA GLY A 148 -7.80 8.63 -15.09
C GLY A 148 -7.00 7.61 -14.28
N VAL A 149 -6.16 6.82 -14.96
CA VAL A 149 -5.30 5.81 -14.35
C VAL A 149 -3.86 6.28 -14.44
N ILE A 150 -3.26 6.63 -13.31
CA ILE A 150 -1.85 7.02 -13.25
C ILE A 150 -1.02 5.81 -12.82
N GLY A 151 -0.23 5.27 -13.75
CA GLY A 151 0.46 4.00 -13.61
C GLY A 151 -0.37 2.83 -14.16
N THR A 152 -0.03 2.36 -15.36
CA THR A 152 -0.68 1.24 -16.06
C THR A 152 0.10 -0.07 -15.95
N GLY A 153 0.80 -0.25 -14.82
CA GLY A 153 1.44 -1.51 -14.43
C GLY A 153 0.43 -2.63 -14.15
N LYS A 154 0.84 -3.70 -13.49
CA LYS A 154 -0.04 -4.86 -13.21
C LYS A 154 -1.33 -4.45 -12.51
N ILE A 155 -1.25 -3.68 -11.42
CA ILE A 155 -2.40 -3.24 -10.62
C ILE A 155 -3.29 -2.29 -11.42
N GLY A 156 -2.69 -1.25 -12.04
CA GLY A 156 -3.44 -0.26 -12.83
C GLY A 156 -4.22 -0.88 -13.99
N ARG A 157 -3.69 -1.92 -14.65
CA ARG A 157 -4.42 -2.66 -15.71
C ARG A 157 -5.58 -3.48 -15.17
N VAL A 158 -5.42 -4.12 -14.00
CA VAL A 158 -6.53 -4.83 -13.34
C VAL A 158 -7.62 -3.85 -12.94
N PHE A 159 -7.25 -2.72 -12.32
CA PHE A 159 -8.17 -1.64 -11.98
C PHE A 159 -8.90 -1.11 -13.23
N ALA A 160 -8.18 -0.80 -14.31
CA ALA A 160 -8.77 -0.34 -15.56
C ALA A 160 -9.78 -1.35 -16.15
N ARG A 161 -9.45 -2.65 -16.10
CA ARG A 161 -10.38 -3.72 -16.55
C ARG A 161 -11.67 -3.73 -15.75
N ILE A 162 -11.59 -3.57 -14.42
CA ILE A 162 -12.77 -3.52 -13.55
C ILE A 162 -13.60 -2.29 -13.89
N MET A 163 -12.97 -1.12 -14.03
CA MET A 163 -13.67 0.14 -14.34
C MET A 163 -14.29 0.13 -15.75
N SER A 164 -13.65 -0.52 -16.72
CA SER A 164 -14.23 -0.78 -18.05
C SER A 164 -15.55 -1.58 -17.94
N GLY A 165 -15.60 -2.57 -17.03
CA GLY A 165 -16.83 -3.34 -16.76
C GLY A 165 -18.00 -2.51 -16.20
N PHE A 166 -17.71 -1.36 -15.57
CA PHE A 166 -18.72 -0.38 -15.17
C PHE A 166 -19.16 0.56 -16.29
N GLY A 167 -18.59 0.43 -17.50
CA GLY A 167 -18.89 1.32 -18.62
C GLY A 167 -18.22 2.70 -18.51
N CYS A 168 -17.08 2.78 -17.80
CA CYS A 168 -16.29 4.00 -17.71
C CYS A 168 -15.41 4.19 -18.97
N GLU A 169 -15.18 5.45 -19.34
CA GLU A 169 -14.13 5.82 -20.27
C GLU A 169 -12.77 5.81 -19.56
N LEU A 170 -11.74 5.22 -20.19
CA LEU A 170 -10.42 5.06 -19.59
C LEU A 170 -9.41 5.99 -20.27
N ILE A 171 -8.73 6.82 -19.47
CA ILE A 171 -7.55 7.56 -19.88
C ILE A 171 -6.38 7.22 -18.96
N GLY A 172 -5.18 7.11 -19.50
CA GLY A 172 -4.01 6.66 -18.76
C GLY A 172 -2.83 7.62 -18.88
N TYR A 173 -1.99 7.61 -17.85
CA TYR A 173 -0.66 8.20 -17.89
C TYR A 173 0.34 7.20 -17.30
N ASP A 174 1.37 6.90 -18.06
CA ASP A 174 2.50 6.06 -17.63
C ASP A 174 3.76 6.47 -18.39
N LYS A 175 4.92 6.33 -17.73
CA LYS A 175 6.23 6.51 -18.37
C LYS A 175 6.49 5.41 -19.42
N PHE A 176 5.86 4.25 -19.21
CA PHE A 176 5.97 3.07 -20.08
C PHE A 176 4.55 2.58 -20.47
N PRO A 177 3.95 3.14 -21.53
CA PRO A 177 2.63 2.76 -21.98
C PRO A 177 2.49 1.25 -22.23
N SER A 178 1.36 0.68 -21.82
CA SER A 178 1.05 -0.75 -21.94
C SER A 178 0.02 -1.01 -23.05
N PRO A 179 0.33 -1.85 -24.05
CA PRO A 179 -0.66 -2.25 -25.07
C PRO A 179 -1.89 -2.96 -24.47
N GLU A 180 -1.77 -3.55 -23.29
CA GLU A 180 -2.90 -4.19 -22.62
C GLU A 180 -3.91 -3.17 -22.11
N PHE A 181 -3.47 -1.98 -21.70
CA PHE A 181 -4.36 -0.88 -21.33
C PHE A 181 -5.12 -0.35 -22.54
N GLU A 182 -4.45 -0.22 -23.70
CA GLU A 182 -5.10 0.21 -24.95
C GLU A 182 -6.13 -0.80 -25.45
N ARG A 183 -5.90 -2.12 -25.26
CA ARG A 183 -6.90 -3.16 -25.58
C ARG A 183 -8.19 -3.07 -24.74
N LEU A 184 -8.17 -2.35 -23.63
CA LEU A 184 -9.35 -2.02 -22.84
C LEU A 184 -10.06 -0.75 -23.33
N ASN A 185 -9.73 -0.24 -24.53
CA ASN A 185 -10.11 1.06 -25.07
C ASN A 185 -9.60 2.24 -24.24
N GLY A 186 -8.54 2.03 -23.45
CA GLY A 186 -7.85 3.10 -22.75
C GLY A 186 -6.97 3.90 -23.69
N ARG A 187 -6.98 5.22 -23.59
CA ARG A 187 -6.06 6.09 -24.35
C ARG A 187 -5.08 6.79 -23.44
N TYR A 188 -3.83 6.90 -23.85
CA TYR A 188 -2.82 7.66 -23.11
C TYR A 188 -2.91 9.15 -23.43
N VAL A 189 -2.78 9.95 -22.39
CA VAL A 189 -2.79 11.41 -22.48
C VAL A 189 -1.70 12.00 -21.55
N PRO A 190 -1.25 13.25 -21.78
CA PRO A 190 -0.38 13.95 -20.84
C PRO A 190 -1.04 14.08 -19.47
N LEU A 191 -0.24 14.10 -18.39
CA LEU A 191 -0.74 14.14 -17.00
C LEU A 191 -1.71 15.32 -16.75
N ARG A 192 -1.41 16.50 -17.30
CA ARG A 192 -2.27 17.69 -17.19
C ARG A 192 -3.64 17.48 -17.85
N GLU A 193 -3.66 16.82 -19.00
CA GLU A 193 -4.90 16.49 -19.69
C GLU A 193 -5.69 15.43 -18.92
N LEU A 194 -5.00 14.42 -18.37
CA LEU A 194 -5.63 13.42 -17.52
C LEU A 194 -6.34 14.08 -16.33
N ALA A 195 -5.65 14.98 -15.62
CA ALA A 195 -6.24 15.72 -14.50
C ALA A 195 -7.50 16.50 -14.92
N ALA A 196 -7.45 17.20 -16.06
CA ALA A 196 -8.54 18.05 -16.53
C ALA A 196 -9.76 17.26 -17.06
N LEU A 197 -9.56 16.04 -17.56
CA LEU A 197 -10.63 15.25 -18.17
C LEU A 197 -11.27 14.23 -17.23
N SER A 198 -10.60 13.85 -16.14
CA SER A 198 -11.06 12.78 -15.27
C SER A 198 -12.14 13.23 -14.29
N ASP A 199 -13.17 12.41 -14.13
CA ASP A 199 -14.11 12.48 -13.02
C ASP A 199 -13.56 11.77 -11.78
N ILE A 200 -12.73 10.74 -12.01
CA ILE A 200 -12.05 9.95 -10.99
C ILE A 200 -10.60 9.77 -11.42
N VAL A 201 -9.65 10.06 -10.52
CA VAL A 201 -8.23 9.77 -10.72
C VAL A 201 -7.80 8.72 -9.71
N SER A 202 -7.13 7.65 -10.17
CA SER A 202 -6.59 6.60 -9.31
C SER A 202 -5.09 6.40 -9.56
N LEU A 203 -4.33 6.35 -8.45
CA LEU A 203 -2.86 6.27 -8.47
C LEU A 203 -2.42 4.82 -8.30
N HIS A 204 -1.63 4.33 -9.26
CA HIS A 204 -1.05 2.98 -9.29
C HIS A 204 0.43 3.00 -9.69
N CYS A 205 1.10 4.14 -9.56
CA CYS A 205 2.51 4.32 -9.85
C CYS A 205 3.37 4.21 -8.57
N PRO A 206 4.67 3.89 -8.67
CA PRO A 206 5.58 3.90 -7.54
C PRO A 206 5.92 5.32 -7.09
N LEU A 207 6.29 5.46 -5.82
CA LEU A 207 6.90 6.69 -5.30
C LEU A 207 8.38 6.73 -5.67
N THR A 208 8.77 7.76 -6.40
CA THR A 208 10.14 8.06 -6.83
C THR A 208 10.39 9.56 -6.67
N ARG A 209 11.59 10.05 -6.97
CA ARG A 209 11.85 11.50 -7.03
C ARG A 209 10.91 12.22 -8.01
N ASP A 210 10.64 11.59 -9.16
CA ASP A 210 9.83 12.20 -10.23
C ASP A 210 8.32 12.15 -9.91
N THR A 211 7.89 11.28 -9.01
CA THR A 211 6.48 11.08 -8.64
C THR A 211 6.14 11.59 -7.24
N HIS A 212 7.12 12.08 -6.49
CA HIS A 212 6.87 12.72 -5.20
C HIS A 212 6.00 13.95 -5.40
N TYR A 213 4.89 14.03 -4.68
CA TYR A 213 3.85 15.06 -4.85
C TYR A 213 3.37 15.23 -6.28
N LEU A 214 3.25 14.09 -7.00
CA LEU A 214 2.69 14.09 -8.36
C LEU A 214 1.31 14.75 -8.41
N VAL A 215 0.55 14.62 -7.32
CA VAL A 215 -0.72 15.30 -7.12
C VAL A 215 -0.51 16.42 -6.08
N ASP A 216 -0.03 17.54 -6.55
CA ASP A 216 0.18 18.80 -5.82
C ASP A 216 -0.98 19.78 -6.03
N ALA A 217 -0.86 21.00 -5.48
CA ALA A 217 -1.85 22.07 -5.64
C ALA A 217 -2.10 22.42 -7.12
N ASN A 218 -1.06 22.35 -7.98
CA ASN A 218 -1.21 22.64 -9.41
C ASN A 218 -2.02 21.56 -10.12
N ALA A 219 -1.70 20.30 -9.87
CA ALA A 219 -2.44 19.16 -10.43
C ALA A 219 -3.91 19.20 -10.00
N LEU A 220 -4.17 19.47 -8.71
CA LEU A 220 -5.52 19.60 -8.17
C LEU A 220 -6.29 20.79 -8.76
N SER A 221 -5.63 21.90 -9.04
CA SER A 221 -6.25 23.07 -9.67
C SER A 221 -6.71 22.83 -11.11
N LEU A 222 -6.09 21.87 -11.80
CA LEU A 222 -6.45 21.45 -13.16
C LEU A 222 -7.59 20.44 -13.21
N ALA A 223 -7.88 19.78 -12.09
CA ALA A 223 -8.92 18.74 -12.03
C ALA A 223 -10.31 19.32 -12.28
N LYS A 224 -11.25 18.47 -12.73
CA LYS A 224 -12.65 18.88 -12.79
C LYS A 224 -13.15 19.25 -11.39
N PRO A 225 -13.93 20.35 -11.25
CA PRO A 225 -14.60 20.64 -9.98
C PRO A 225 -15.42 19.43 -9.50
N GLY A 226 -15.20 19.00 -8.27
CA GLY A 226 -15.87 17.83 -7.72
C GLY A 226 -15.25 16.47 -8.12
N ALA A 227 -14.07 16.46 -8.74
CA ALA A 227 -13.35 15.21 -9.06
C ALA A 227 -13.06 14.37 -7.81
N MET A 228 -12.90 13.06 -8.00
CA MET A 228 -12.52 12.11 -6.95
C MET A 228 -11.06 11.67 -7.14
N LEU A 229 -10.30 11.64 -6.05
CA LEU A 229 -8.93 11.13 -6.03
C LEU A 229 -8.85 9.86 -5.18
N ILE A 230 -8.19 8.81 -5.71
CA ILE A 230 -7.95 7.54 -5.03
C ILE A 230 -6.44 7.27 -4.98
N ASN A 231 -5.93 6.98 -3.79
CA ASN A 231 -4.53 6.59 -3.61
C ASN A 231 -4.41 5.32 -2.75
N THR A 232 -4.11 4.21 -3.40
CA THR A 232 -3.79 2.92 -2.78
C THR A 232 -2.34 2.50 -3.06
N SER A 233 -1.48 3.46 -3.41
CA SER A 233 -0.08 3.21 -3.78
C SER A 233 0.90 3.61 -2.69
N ARG A 234 1.22 4.92 -2.60
CA ARG A 234 2.13 5.50 -1.58
C ARG A 234 1.66 6.89 -1.18
N GLY A 235 1.72 7.22 0.11
CA GLY A 235 1.28 8.51 0.65
C GLY A 235 1.92 9.70 -0.03
N GLY A 236 3.24 9.70 -0.16
CA GLY A 236 4.00 10.81 -0.76
C GLY A 236 3.78 11.07 -2.25
N LEU A 237 2.85 10.36 -2.93
CA LEU A 237 2.36 10.72 -4.27
C LEU A 237 1.42 11.94 -4.24
N VAL A 238 0.81 12.22 -3.10
CA VAL A 238 -0.17 13.29 -2.88
C VAL A 238 0.36 14.24 -1.84
N ASP A 239 0.38 15.53 -2.15
CA ASP A 239 0.54 16.59 -1.16
C ASP A 239 -0.77 16.66 -0.34
N THR A 240 -0.72 16.17 0.90
CA THR A 240 -1.90 16.03 1.74
C THR A 240 -2.48 17.38 2.13
N GLU A 241 -1.66 18.40 2.36
CA GLU A 241 -2.15 19.76 2.67
C GLU A 241 -2.87 20.39 1.47
N ALA A 242 -2.32 20.20 0.26
CA ALA A 242 -2.98 20.64 -0.96
C ALA A 242 -4.31 19.90 -1.19
N ALA A 243 -4.38 18.59 -0.90
CA ALA A 243 -5.63 17.83 -0.99
C ALA A 243 -6.68 18.34 0.01
N ILE A 244 -6.29 18.66 1.24
CA ILE A 244 -7.18 19.28 2.25
C ILE A 244 -7.71 20.63 1.77
N ALA A 245 -6.85 21.47 1.19
CA ALA A 245 -7.27 22.76 0.64
C ALA A 245 -8.27 22.58 -0.52
N ALA A 246 -8.03 21.63 -1.41
CA ALA A 246 -8.91 21.29 -2.52
C ALA A 246 -10.27 20.72 -2.06
N LEU A 247 -10.30 19.89 -1.00
CA LEU A 247 -11.53 19.42 -0.37
C LEU A 247 -12.35 20.56 0.23
N LYS A 248 -11.70 21.52 0.92
CA LYS A 248 -12.36 22.69 1.52
C LYS A 248 -12.98 23.62 0.48
N SER A 249 -12.31 23.80 -0.65
CA SER A 249 -12.82 24.64 -1.74
C SER A 249 -13.90 23.94 -2.60
N GLY A 250 -14.05 22.63 -2.49
CA GLY A 250 -14.91 21.83 -3.36
C GLY A 250 -14.29 21.50 -4.72
N GLN A 251 -13.04 21.89 -4.95
CA GLN A 251 -12.29 21.49 -6.15
C GLN A 251 -12.13 19.97 -6.21
N LEU A 252 -11.78 19.36 -5.07
CA LEU A 252 -11.83 17.91 -4.88
C LEU A 252 -13.15 17.53 -4.21
N GLY A 253 -13.97 16.73 -4.88
CA GLY A 253 -15.29 16.31 -4.40
C GLY A 253 -15.25 15.14 -3.46
N ALA A 254 -14.23 14.27 -3.57
CA ALA A 254 -14.01 13.12 -2.68
C ALA A 254 -12.55 12.66 -2.70
N LEU A 255 -12.12 12.07 -1.58
CA LEU A 255 -10.78 11.50 -1.42
C LEU A 255 -10.88 10.12 -0.77
N GLY A 256 -10.30 9.11 -1.42
CA GLY A 256 -10.13 7.76 -0.87
C GLY A 256 -8.65 7.41 -0.79
N ILE A 257 -8.14 7.20 0.41
CA ILE A 257 -6.73 6.84 0.61
C ILE A 257 -6.61 5.59 1.48
N ASP A 258 -5.71 4.71 1.07
CA ASP A 258 -5.28 3.56 1.87
C ASP A 258 -3.86 3.76 2.44
N VAL A 259 -3.19 4.82 2.00
CA VAL A 259 -1.81 5.16 2.34
C VAL A 259 -1.72 6.64 2.70
N TYR A 260 -0.77 6.98 3.59
CA TYR A 260 -0.58 8.33 4.08
C TYR A 260 0.91 8.67 4.19
N GLU A 261 1.29 9.94 4.09
CA GLU A 261 2.70 10.36 4.10
C GLU A 261 3.41 10.00 5.40
N GLN A 262 2.73 10.15 6.54
CA GLN A 262 3.26 9.92 7.88
C GLN A 262 2.62 8.68 8.52
N GLU A 263 2.39 7.62 7.73
CA GLU A 263 1.69 6.42 8.19
C GLU A 263 2.47 5.58 9.22
N THR A 264 3.78 5.73 9.30
CA THR A 264 4.69 4.86 10.08
C THR A 264 4.31 4.76 11.55
N ASP A 265 3.91 5.87 12.18
CA ASP A 265 3.57 5.93 13.60
C ASP A 265 2.08 5.68 13.89
N LEU A 266 1.28 5.51 12.86
CA LEU A 266 -0.18 5.40 12.96
C LEU A 266 -0.71 4.04 12.51
N PHE A 267 -0.30 3.58 11.33
CA PHE A 267 -0.88 2.42 10.70
C PHE A 267 -0.36 1.11 11.33
N PHE A 268 -1.17 0.07 11.24
CA PHE A 268 -0.94 -1.25 11.84
C PHE A 268 -0.92 -1.27 13.37
N GLN A 269 -1.35 -0.19 14.05
CA GLN A 269 -1.44 -0.06 15.49
C GLN A 269 -2.86 0.23 15.94
N ASP A 270 -3.24 -0.24 17.12
CA ASP A 270 -4.48 0.19 17.78
C ASP A 270 -4.25 1.49 18.54
N ARG A 271 -4.78 2.59 17.99
CA ARG A 271 -4.75 3.93 18.61
C ARG A 271 -6.12 4.37 19.14
N SER A 272 -7.10 3.46 19.20
CA SER A 272 -8.48 3.81 19.56
C SER A 272 -8.64 4.38 20.98
N SER A 273 -7.70 4.08 21.88
CA SER A 273 -7.68 4.57 23.26
C SER A 273 -6.61 5.63 23.52
N SER A 274 -5.95 6.16 22.50
CA SER A 274 -4.87 7.15 22.64
C SER A 274 -5.13 8.40 21.78
N ILE A 275 -4.52 9.52 22.19
CA ILE A 275 -4.55 10.73 21.38
C ILE A 275 -3.65 10.52 20.17
N ILE A 276 -4.17 10.79 18.96
CA ILE A 276 -3.40 10.82 17.74
C ILE A 276 -2.87 12.26 17.58
N PRO A 277 -1.54 12.49 17.66
CA PRO A 277 -0.98 13.84 17.64
C PRO A 277 -0.91 14.46 16.24
N ASP A 278 -1.21 13.69 15.18
CA ASP A 278 -1.18 14.15 13.80
C ASP A 278 -2.49 14.87 13.44
N ASP A 279 -2.44 16.18 13.43
CA ASP A 279 -3.58 17.05 13.11
C ASP A 279 -4.04 16.91 11.65
N VAL A 280 -3.13 16.54 10.74
CA VAL A 280 -3.43 16.42 9.30
C VAL A 280 -4.32 15.21 9.05
N ILE A 281 -3.98 14.03 9.58
CA ILE A 281 -4.82 12.84 9.46
C ILE A 281 -6.15 13.03 10.20
N GLN A 282 -6.14 13.64 11.39
CA GLN A 282 -7.35 13.97 12.15
C GLN A 282 -8.27 14.87 11.34
N ARG A 283 -7.69 15.84 10.62
CA ARG A 283 -8.45 16.70 9.70
C ARG A 283 -9.05 15.90 8.55
N LEU A 284 -8.27 15.01 7.92
CA LEU A 284 -8.77 14.18 6.82
C LEU A 284 -9.96 13.30 7.23
N VAL A 285 -9.85 12.59 8.34
CA VAL A 285 -10.93 11.69 8.79
C VAL A 285 -12.20 12.45 9.24
N SER A 286 -12.09 13.76 9.50
CA SER A 286 -13.25 14.59 9.83
C SER A 286 -14.10 15.00 8.62
N PHE A 287 -13.60 14.87 7.39
CA PHE A 287 -14.37 15.22 6.19
C PHE A 287 -15.40 14.13 5.83
N PRO A 288 -16.66 14.51 5.55
CA PRO A 288 -17.71 13.53 5.24
C PRO A 288 -17.56 12.83 3.85
N ASN A 289 -16.68 13.35 3.01
CA ASN A 289 -16.37 12.89 1.66
C ASN A 289 -14.95 12.35 1.55
N VAL A 290 -14.37 11.94 2.69
CA VAL A 290 -13.06 11.27 2.76
C VAL A 290 -13.22 9.90 3.38
N ILE A 291 -12.56 8.90 2.81
CA ILE A 291 -12.36 7.58 3.42
C ILE A 291 -10.86 7.34 3.53
N VAL A 292 -10.42 7.04 4.75
CA VAL A 292 -9.06 6.59 5.05
C VAL A 292 -9.13 5.15 5.50
N THR A 293 -8.31 4.27 4.92
CA THR A 293 -8.10 2.91 5.38
C THR A 293 -6.62 2.72 5.75
N GLY A 294 -6.32 1.80 6.65
CA GLY A 294 -5.03 1.68 7.31
C GLY A 294 -4.03 0.82 6.53
N HIS A 295 -3.71 1.16 5.28
CA HIS A 295 -2.80 0.43 4.40
C HIS A 295 -3.17 -1.05 4.29
N GLN A 296 -4.45 -1.32 4.04
CA GLN A 296 -5.03 -2.66 4.03
C GLN A 296 -5.41 -3.16 2.62
N ALA A 297 -5.12 -2.39 1.56
CA ALA A 297 -5.51 -2.76 0.19
C ALA A 297 -4.94 -4.11 -0.26
N PHE A 298 -3.80 -4.53 0.30
CA PHE A 298 -3.22 -5.85 0.06
C PHE A 298 -3.86 -6.98 0.89
N PHE A 299 -4.63 -6.65 1.93
CA PHE A 299 -5.02 -7.57 2.99
C PHE A 299 -6.18 -8.49 2.57
N THR A 300 -5.88 -9.43 1.69
CA THR A 300 -6.79 -10.52 1.28
C THR A 300 -6.13 -11.88 1.55
N ARG A 301 -6.93 -12.92 1.64
CA ARG A 301 -6.43 -14.29 1.86
C ARG A 301 -5.43 -14.71 0.78
N GLU A 302 -5.74 -14.39 -0.47
CA GLU A 302 -4.94 -14.72 -1.64
C GLU A 302 -3.60 -13.98 -1.63
N ALA A 303 -3.61 -12.69 -1.33
CA ALA A 303 -2.38 -11.90 -1.26
C ALA A 303 -1.49 -12.33 -0.10
N ILE A 304 -2.05 -12.47 1.11
CA ILE A 304 -1.28 -12.90 2.28
C ILE A 304 -0.75 -14.32 2.10
N GLY A 305 -1.55 -15.24 1.53
CA GLY A 305 -1.10 -16.59 1.20
C GLY A 305 0.11 -16.59 0.25
N THR A 306 0.07 -15.77 -0.80
CA THR A 306 1.20 -15.61 -1.74
C THR A 306 2.41 -14.97 -1.05
N ILE A 307 2.21 -13.96 -0.22
CA ILE A 307 3.27 -13.31 0.57
C ILE A 307 3.97 -14.34 1.46
N CYS A 308 3.22 -15.11 2.24
CA CYS A 308 3.76 -16.12 3.14
C CYS A 308 4.53 -17.21 2.37
N ALA A 309 3.95 -17.74 1.29
CA ALA A 309 4.59 -18.76 0.47
C ALA A 309 5.91 -18.27 -0.14
N THR A 310 5.93 -17.05 -0.71
CA THR A 310 7.14 -16.45 -1.29
C THR A 310 8.21 -16.19 -0.23
N THR A 311 7.81 -15.71 0.95
CA THR A 311 8.73 -15.45 2.07
C THR A 311 9.38 -16.75 2.54
N VAL A 312 8.60 -17.80 2.78
CA VAL A 312 9.11 -19.12 3.20
C VAL A 312 9.99 -19.76 2.13
N ALA A 313 9.61 -19.64 0.85
CA ALA A 313 10.44 -20.12 -0.27
C ALA A 313 11.80 -19.40 -0.31
N SER A 314 11.84 -18.08 -0.14
CA SER A 314 13.08 -17.31 -0.10
C SER A 314 13.98 -17.69 1.09
N ILE A 315 13.40 -17.95 2.27
CA ILE A 315 14.13 -18.45 3.44
C ILE A 315 14.69 -19.88 3.15
N SER A 316 13.92 -20.72 2.49
CA SER A 316 14.35 -22.08 2.12
C SER A 316 15.46 -22.06 1.07
N ASP A 317 15.39 -21.15 0.09
CA ASP A 317 16.45 -20.97 -0.90
C ASP A 317 17.75 -20.52 -0.25
N TYR A 318 17.68 -19.56 0.68
CA TYR A 318 18.83 -19.11 1.46
C TYR A 318 19.44 -20.26 2.28
N ALA A 319 18.61 -20.98 3.03
CA ALA A 319 19.05 -22.10 3.87
C ALA A 319 19.75 -23.22 3.07
N ALA A 320 19.33 -23.41 1.83
CA ALA A 320 19.90 -24.41 0.91
C ALA A 320 21.06 -23.88 0.05
N GLY A 321 21.47 -22.60 0.22
CA GLY A 321 22.51 -21.97 -0.60
C GLY A 321 22.11 -21.77 -2.06
N ARG A 322 20.81 -21.74 -2.37
CA ARG A 322 20.30 -21.51 -3.72
C ARG A 322 20.25 -20.01 -4.08
N PRO A 323 20.22 -19.65 -5.37
CA PRO A 323 20.03 -18.28 -5.80
C PRO A 323 18.73 -17.68 -5.26
N LEU A 324 18.77 -16.42 -4.84
CA LEU A 324 17.63 -15.68 -4.30
C LEU A 324 16.94 -14.88 -5.40
N ALA A 325 15.81 -15.33 -5.88
CA ALA A 325 15.07 -14.73 -6.99
C ALA A 325 14.58 -13.29 -6.69
N HIS A 326 14.40 -12.95 -5.41
CA HIS A 326 13.80 -11.68 -4.96
C HIS A 326 14.78 -10.86 -4.11
N GLU A 327 16.09 -11.06 -4.29
CA GLU A 327 17.13 -10.32 -3.58
C GLU A 327 17.13 -8.83 -4.01
N VAL A 328 17.31 -7.95 -3.02
CA VAL A 328 17.39 -6.50 -3.22
C VAL A 328 18.83 -6.07 -3.00
N HIS A 329 19.37 -5.32 -3.96
CA HIS A 329 20.74 -4.82 -3.90
C HIS A 329 20.80 -3.30 -3.75
N ALA A 330 21.86 -2.79 -3.13
CA ALA A 330 22.13 -1.36 -3.08
C ALA A 330 22.38 -0.84 -4.51
N GLY A 331 21.50 0.05 -5.00
CA GLY A 331 21.62 0.65 -6.35
C GLY A 331 20.72 0.06 -7.41
N GLY A 332 19.78 -0.83 -7.04
CA GLY A 332 18.73 -1.39 -7.91
C GLY A 332 17.45 -0.57 -7.92
#